data_2310156bbe008babd9d1e10e291c7558
#
_entry.id   2310156bbe008babd9d1e10e291c7558
#
_cell.length_a   1.000
_cell.length_b   1.000
_cell.length_c   1.000
_cell.angle_alpha   90.00
_cell.angle_beta   90.00
_cell.angle_gamma   90.00
#
_symmetry.space_group_name_H-M   'P 1'
#
loop_
_entity.id
_entity.type
_entity.pdbx_description
1 polymer ?
#
loop_
_entity_poly.entity_id
_entity_poly.type
_entity_poly.pdbx_seq_one_letter_code
_entity_poly.pdbx_strand_id
1 'polypeptide(L)'
;EPANDAYTGIYGNFANATGSTITKGQVVYHTSTANQVAPARANAVGTMPAFAMATADVANGATGNFLLYGFVHDSSAFVSLTIGGEVYVSDTTAGDLDATAPADSGEFVQIIGMGMHADKMLFNPQYPMVKVD
;
A
#
# COMPACT_ATOMS: atom_id res chain seq x y z
N GLU A 1 2.09 19.51 7.66
CA GLU A 1 1.01 18.62 7.20
C GLU A 1 0.83 18.77 5.69
N PRO A 2 0.79 17.67 4.90
CA PRO A 2 0.68 17.79 3.45
C PRO A 2 -0.69 18.32 3.01
N ALA A 3 -0.71 19.05 1.90
CA ALA A 3 -1.93 19.43 1.22
C ALA A 3 -2.67 18.19 0.73
N ASN A 4 -3.96 18.32 0.42
CA ASN A 4 -4.73 17.23 -0.16
C ASN A 4 -4.06 16.74 -1.47
N ASP A 5 -4.12 15.45 -1.73
CA ASP A 5 -3.49 14.78 -2.87
C ASP A 5 -1.96 14.88 -2.85
N ALA A 6 -1.36 14.88 -1.67
CA ALA A 6 0.09 14.95 -1.50
C ALA A 6 0.65 13.65 -0.92
N TYR A 7 1.72 13.18 -1.53
CA TYR A 7 2.51 12.03 -1.13
C TYR A 7 3.94 12.51 -0.92
N THR A 8 4.36 12.67 0.33
CA THR A 8 5.62 13.35 0.67
C THR A 8 6.54 12.44 1.47
N GLY A 9 7.74 12.21 0.99
CA GLY A 9 8.72 11.40 1.70
C GLY A 9 9.82 10.87 0.80
N ILE A 10 10.16 9.60 0.99
CA ILE A 10 11.24 8.90 0.27
C ILE A 10 10.60 8.07 -0.84
N TYR A 11 11.13 8.19 -2.05
CA TYR A 11 10.56 7.57 -3.25
C TYR A 11 11.53 6.60 -3.92
N GLY A 12 10.94 5.68 -4.70
CA GLY A 12 11.66 4.82 -5.63
C GLY A 12 10.86 4.67 -6.92
N ASN A 13 11.54 4.32 -8.02
CA ASN A 13 10.90 4.10 -9.31
C ASN A 13 10.82 2.61 -9.60
N PHE A 14 9.61 2.14 -9.97
CA PHE A 14 9.37 0.72 -10.25
C PHE A 14 8.45 0.59 -11.46
N ALA A 15 8.55 -0.53 -12.14
CA ALA A 15 7.78 -0.83 -13.34
C ALA A 15 6.50 -1.59 -13.00
N ASN A 16 5.44 -1.28 -13.74
CA ASN A 16 4.19 -2.02 -13.72
C ASN A 16 4.10 -2.94 -14.93
N ALA A 17 4.13 -4.23 -14.72
CA ALA A 17 3.96 -5.25 -15.77
C ALA A 17 2.79 -6.19 -15.46
N THR A 18 1.77 -5.68 -14.75
CA THR A 18 0.64 -6.51 -14.27
C THR A 18 -0.43 -6.77 -15.31
N GLY A 19 -0.45 -6.02 -16.41
CA GLY A 19 -1.53 -6.06 -17.40
C GLY A 19 -2.62 -5.02 -17.15
N SER A 20 -2.58 -4.31 -16.02
CA SER A 20 -3.57 -3.30 -15.65
C SER A 20 -2.88 -2.10 -15.05
N THR A 21 -3.59 -0.96 -14.97
CA THR A 21 -3.08 0.25 -14.30
C THR A 21 -2.98 0.02 -12.78
N ILE A 22 -1.85 0.41 -12.19
CA ILE A 22 -1.75 0.56 -10.74
C ILE A 22 -2.21 1.97 -10.43
N THR A 23 -3.27 2.10 -9.62
CA THR A 23 -3.86 3.41 -9.34
C THR A 23 -3.20 4.08 -8.14
N LYS A 24 -3.23 5.41 -8.13
CA LYS A 24 -2.71 6.24 -7.04
C LYS A 24 -3.26 5.76 -5.69
N GLY A 25 -2.38 5.63 -4.71
CA GLY A 25 -2.73 5.18 -3.36
C GLY A 25 -2.70 3.68 -3.15
N GLN A 26 -2.57 2.89 -4.21
CA GLN A 26 -2.44 1.44 -4.05
C GLN A 26 -1.07 1.07 -3.50
N VAL A 27 -1.04 0.09 -2.59
CA VAL A 27 0.20 -0.47 -2.06
C VAL A 27 0.62 -1.68 -2.87
N VAL A 28 1.92 -1.84 -3.02
CA VAL A 28 2.50 -2.86 -3.90
C VAL A 28 3.55 -3.69 -3.19
N TYR A 29 3.68 -4.94 -3.64
CA TYR A 29 4.81 -5.81 -3.29
C TYR A 29 5.80 -5.88 -4.45
N HIS A 30 7.05 -6.23 -4.15
CA HIS A 30 8.07 -6.42 -5.20
C HIS A 30 7.93 -7.83 -5.76
N THR A 31 7.79 -7.95 -7.09
CA THR A 31 7.73 -9.25 -7.75
C THR A 31 9.12 -9.91 -7.76
N SER A 32 9.22 -11.11 -8.29
CA SER A 32 10.51 -11.80 -8.47
C SER A 32 11.33 -11.26 -9.65
N THR A 33 10.76 -10.33 -10.43
CA THR A 33 11.47 -9.67 -11.54
C THR A 33 12.04 -8.34 -11.07
N ALA A 34 13.28 -8.05 -11.41
CA ALA A 34 13.96 -6.84 -10.98
C ALA A 34 13.14 -5.58 -11.32
N ASN A 35 13.02 -4.69 -10.36
CA ASN A 35 12.34 -3.39 -10.47
C ASN A 35 10.86 -3.45 -10.85
N GLN A 36 10.20 -4.59 -10.67
CA GLN A 36 8.78 -4.74 -10.96
C GLN A 36 7.97 -4.89 -9.68
N VAL A 37 6.82 -4.24 -9.66
CA VAL A 37 5.88 -4.27 -8.54
C VAL A 37 4.49 -4.66 -9.02
N ALA A 38 3.67 -5.12 -8.09
CA ALA A 38 2.26 -5.43 -8.33
C ALA A 38 1.45 -5.12 -7.07
N PRO A 39 0.14 -4.88 -7.19
CA PRO A 39 -0.70 -4.61 -6.03
C PRO A 39 -0.64 -5.73 -5.00
N ALA A 40 -0.40 -5.36 -3.75
CA ALA A 40 -0.30 -6.29 -2.64
C ALA A 40 -1.69 -6.70 -2.14
N ARG A 41 -1.83 -7.96 -1.74
CA ARG A 41 -3.04 -8.48 -1.13
C ARG A 41 -2.67 -9.45 -0.01
N ALA A 42 -3.28 -9.29 1.14
CA ALA A 42 -2.90 -10.02 2.36
C ALA A 42 -3.51 -11.42 2.46
N ASN A 43 -3.90 -12.02 1.35
CA ASN A 43 -4.51 -13.35 1.32
C ASN A 43 -3.52 -14.48 1.00
N ALA A 44 -2.29 -14.17 0.62
CA ALA A 44 -1.28 -15.17 0.29
C ALA A 44 0.12 -14.60 0.43
N VAL A 45 1.09 -15.44 0.74
CA VAL A 45 2.49 -15.03 0.88
C VAL A 45 3.08 -14.50 -0.44
N GLY A 46 2.58 -15.00 -1.57
CA GLY A 46 3.11 -14.63 -2.90
C GLY A 46 2.80 -13.19 -3.33
N THR A 47 1.88 -12.52 -2.65
CA THR A 47 1.48 -11.12 -2.94
C THR A 47 1.83 -10.17 -1.79
N MET A 48 2.77 -10.57 -0.95
CA MET A 48 3.21 -9.84 0.23
C MET A 48 4.74 -9.91 0.36
N PRO A 49 5.41 -9.05 1.16
CA PRO A 49 4.86 -7.91 1.89
C PRO A 49 4.71 -6.67 1.00
N ALA A 50 3.80 -5.77 1.36
CA ALA A 50 3.75 -4.44 0.77
C ALA A 50 4.96 -3.63 1.24
N PHE A 51 5.54 -2.82 0.34
CA PHE A 51 6.70 -1.99 0.70
C PHE A 51 6.65 -0.58 0.13
N ALA A 52 5.72 -0.31 -0.78
CA ALA A 52 5.64 0.99 -1.46
C ALA A 52 4.20 1.30 -1.82
N MET A 53 3.93 2.58 -2.09
CA MET A 53 2.61 3.09 -2.44
C MET A 53 2.70 3.94 -3.70
N ALA A 54 1.81 3.73 -4.64
CA ALA A 54 1.78 4.53 -5.88
C ALA A 54 1.42 5.99 -5.58
N THR A 55 2.22 6.92 -6.06
CA THR A 55 1.99 8.36 -5.88
C THR A 55 1.16 8.99 -7.01
N ALA A 56 0.95 8.22 -8.07
CA ALA A 56 0.13 8.55 -9.23
C ALA A 56 -0.24 7.26 -9.93
N ASP A 57 -1.16 7.34 -10.88
CA ASP A 57 -1.50 6.17 -11.70
C ASP A 57 -0.29 5.75 -12.54
N VAL A 58 -0.02 4.45 -12.59
CA VAL A 58 1.06 3.88 -13.39
C VAL A 58 0.45 2.89 -14.36
N ALA A 59 0.45 3.25 -15.65
CA ALA A 59 -0.10 2.40 -16.69
C ALA A 59 0.70 1.10 -16.83
N ASN A 60 0.05 0.05 -17.32
CA ASN A 60 0.74 -1.19 -17.64
C ASN A 60 1.88 -0.92 -18.65
N GLY A 61 3.04 -1.45 -18.36
CA GLY A 61 4.25 -1.25 -19.17
C GLY A 61 5.02 0.01 -18.83
N ALA A 62 4.52 0.87 -17.94
CA ALA A 62 5.19 2.11 -17.54
C ALA A 62 5.97 1.93 -16.25
N THR A 63 6.89 2.84 -16.02
CA THR A 63 7.62 3.00 -14.75
C THR A 63 7.06 4.22 -14.03
N GLY A 64 6.79 4.08 -12.74
CA GLY A 64 6.22 5.16 -11.93
C GLY A 64 6.98 5.41 -10.65
N ASN A 65 6.58 6.49 -9.97
CA ASN A 65 7.14 6.91 -8.71
C ASN A 65 6.31 6.33 -7.56
N PHE A 66 6.97 5.67 -6.62
CA PHE A 66 6.32 5.04 -5.48
C PHE A 66 6.92 5.57 -4.18
N LEU A 67 6.04 5.84 -3.21
CA LEU A 67 6.44 6.27 -1.87
C LEU A 67 6.90 5.05 -1.08
N LEU A 68 8.09 5.13 -0.48
CA LEU A 68 8.65 4.08 0.38
C LEU A 68 8.39 4.35 1.86
N TYR A 69 8.36 5.63 2.22
CA TYR A 69 8.12 6.11 3.60
C TYR A 69 7.71 7.57 3.52
N GLY A 70 6.69 7.97 4.26
CA GLY A 70 6.35 9.37 4.35
C GLY A 70 4.90 9.64 4.73
N PHE A 71 4.49 10.89 4.56
CA PHE A 71 3.15 11.36 4.86
C PHE A 71 2.29 11.38 3.61
N VAL A 72 1.04 10.94 3.76
CA VAL A 72 0.07 10.89 2.67
C VAL A 72 -1.21 11.60 3.09
N HIS A 73 -1.71 12.47 2.22
CA HIS A 73 -3.02 13.07 2.37
C HIS A 73 -3.76 12.97 1.03
N ASP A 74 -4.78 12.13 0.96
CA ASP A 74 -5.53 11.92 -0.28
C ASP A 74 -6.97 11.52 0.05
N SER A 75 -7.88 12.48 -0.05
CA SER A 75 -9.30 12.28 0.25
C SER A 75 -10.05 11.46 -0.80
N SER A 76 -9.46 11.23 -1.96
CA SER A 76 -10.06 10.37 -2.99
C SER A 76 -9.62 8.91 -2.86
N ALA A 77 -8.42 8.66 -2.32
CA ALA A 77 -7.90 7.31 -2.13
C ALA A 77 -8.27 6.73 -0.76
N PHE A 78 -8.34 7.56 0.28
CA PHE A 78 -8.58 7.11 1.66
C PHE A 78 -9.71 7.92 2.28
N VAL A 79 -10.73 7.23 2.81
CA VAL A 79 -11.90 7.91 3.38
C VAL A 79 -12.29 7.40 4.75
N SER A 80 -11.65 6.34 5.24
CA SER A 80 -12.09 5.66 6.46
C SER A 80 -10.95 5.16 7.34
N LEU A 81 -9.78 5.79 7.27
CA LEU A 81 -8.67 5.47 8.18
C LEU A 81 -9.05 5.85 9.61
N THR A 82 -8.62 5.03 10.56
CA THR A 82 -8.86 5.28 11.99
C THR A 82 -7.78 6.21 12.54
N ILE A 83 -8.18 7.29 13.18
CA ILE A 83 -7.24 8.23 13.81
C ILE A 83 -6.49 7.52 14.94
N GLY A 84 -5.15 7.54 14.86
CA GLY A 84 -4.29 6.87 15.82
C GLY A 84 -4.26 5.35 15.65
N GLY A 85 -5.00 4.80 14.68
CA GLY A 85 -5.07 3.37 14.43
C GLY A 85 -4.06 2.91 13.40
N GLU A 86 -3.75 1.62 13.47
CA GLU A 86 -2.85 1.00 12.49
C GLU A 86 -3.57 0.81 11.16
N VAL A 87 -2.79 0.84 10.07
CA VAL A 87 -3.29 0.61 8.71
C VAL A 87 -2.68 -0.70 8.20
N TYR A 88 -3.51 -1.52 7.60
CA TYR A 88 -3.15 -2.86 7.14
C TYR A 88 -3.32 -2.98 5.63
N VAL A 89 -2.66 -3.99 5.03
CA VAL A 89 -2.92 -4.40 3.66
C VAL A 89 -4.25 -5.14 3.62
N SER A 90 -5.09 -4.82 2.63
CA SER A 90 -6.36 -5.51 2.46
C SER A 90 -6.16 -6.98 2.06
N ASP A 91 -6.97 -7.86 2.63
CA ASP A 91 -7.05 -9.27 2.27
C ASP A 91 -8.05 -9.54 1.14
N THR A 92 -8.94 -8.59 0.86
CA THR A 92 -10.03 -8.78 -0.11
C THR A 92 -9.78 -8.11 -1.46
N THR A 93 -9.11 -6.96 -1.47
CA THR A 93 -8.88 -6.20 -2.70
C THR A 93 -7.40 -5.87 -2.86
N ALA A 94 -6.79 -6.34 -3.94
CA ALA A 94 -5.38 -6.10 -4.21
C ALA A 94 -5.09 -4.60 -4.31
N GLY A 95 -4.06 -4.16 -3.61
CA GLY A 95 -3.61 -2.77 -3.58
C GLY A 95 -4.31 -1.88 -2.56
N ASP A 96 -5.41 -2.31 -1.98
CA ASP A 96 -6.15 -1.51 -1.02
C ASP A 96 -5.56 -1.59 0.39
N LEU A 97 -5.94 -0.61 1.21
CA LEU A 97 -5.64 -0.52 2.62
C LEU A 97 -6.89 -0.87 3.43
N ASP A 98 -6.68 -1.28 4.68
CA ASP A 98 -7.77 -1.56 5.59
C ASP A 98 -7.43 -1.02 6.98
N ALA A 99 -8.43 -0.48 7.66
CA ALA A 99 -8.32 -0.06 9.06
C ALA A 99 -8.51 -1.24 10.03
N THR A 100 -8.92 -2.38 9.52
CA THR A 100 -9.14 -3.61 10.28
C THR A 100 -8.16 -4.68 9.82
N ALA A 101 -7.52 -5.37 10.75
CA ALA A 101 -6.58 -6.43 10.43
C ALA A 101 -7.30 -7.62 9.79
N PRO A 102 -6.68 -8.27 8.78
CA PRO A 102 -7.17 -9.55 8.28
C PRO A 102 -7.32 -10.56 9.42
N ALA A 103 -8.39 -11.37 9.37
CA ALA A 103 -8.75 -12.25 10.48
C ALA A 103 -9.01 -13.70 10.06
N ASP A 104 -9.09 -13.99 8.77
CA ASP A 104 -9.36 -15.34 8.29
C ASP A 104 -8.09 -16.19 8.25
N SER A 105 -8.28 -17.48 8.47
CA SER A 105 -7.17 -18.44 8.46
C SER A 105 -6.37 -18.37 7.15
N GLY A 106 -5.06 -18.28 7.27
CA GLY A 106 -4.14 -18.24 6.14
C GLY A 106 -3.86 -16.84 5.60
N GLU A 107 -4.55 -15.83 6.09
CA GLU A 107 -4.26 -14.43 5.74
C GLU A 107 -3.07 -13.89 6.51
N PHE A 108 -2.58 -12.73 6.10
CA PHE A 108 -1.41 -12.10 6.72
C PHE A 108 -1.77 -10.74 7.28
N VAL A 109 -1.24 -10.43 8.45
CA VAL A 109 -1.35 -9.11 9.08
C VAL A 109 -0.01 -8.40 8.90
N GLN A 110 -0.02 -7.34 8.11
CA GLN A 110 1.12 -6.44 7.95
C GLN A 110 0.68 -5.02 8.26
N ILE A 111 1.33 -4.39 9.23
CA ILE A 111 1.12 -2.98 9.54
C ILE A 111 1.93 -2.16 8.52
N ILE A 112 1.26 -1.25 7.81
CA ILE A 112 1.91 -0.42 6.79
C ILE A 112 1.85 1.06 7.11
N GLY A 113 1.23 1.43 8.21
CA GLY A 113 1.18 2.82 8.61
C GLY A 113 0.24 3.07 9.78
N MET A 114 0.07 4.36 10.06
CA MET A 114 -0.84 4.83 11.11
C MET A 114 -1.75 5.92 10.55
N GLY A 115 -3.03 5.81 10.81
CA GLY A 115 -4.01 6.82 10.44
C GLY A 115 -3.85 8.07 11.31
N MET A 116 -3.84 9.23 10.66
CA MET A 116 -3.75 10.54 11.33
C MET A 116 -5.04 11.34 11.15
N HIS A 117 -5.82 10.96 10.17
CA HIS A 117 -7.15 11.47 9.85
C HIS A 117 -7.82 10.42 8.96
N ALA A 118 -9.13 10.58 8.68
CA ALA A 118 -9.81 9.63 7.79
C ALA A 118 -9.13 9.51 6.40
N ASP A 119 -8.45 10.56 5.96
CA ASP A 119 -7.78 10.64 4.66
C ASP A 119 -6.28 10.95 4.73
N LYS A 120 -5.68 10.86 5.91
CA LYS A 120 -4.25 11.15 6.13
C LYS A 120 -3.58 10.01 6.89
N MET A 121 -2.36 9.67 6.51
CA MET A 121 -1.60 8.64 7.21
C MET A 121 -0.10 8.89 7.16
N LEU A 122 0.60 8.33 8.15
CA LEU A 122 2.03 8.07 8.03
C LEU A 122 2.18 6.70 7.38
N PHE A 123 2.76 6.65 6.17
CA PHE A 123 3.08 5.40 5.49
C PHE A 123 4.46 4.92 5.94
N ASN A 124 4.49 3.80 6.65
CA ASN A 124 5.72 3.22 7.20
C ASN A 124 5.57 1.70 7.23
N PRO A 125 5.74 1.02 6.08
CA PRO A 125 5.50 -0.43 6.04
C PRO A 125 6.47 -1.18 6.94
N GLN A 126 5.90 -2.09 7.75
CA GLN A 126 6.65 -3.03 8.57
C GLN A 126 6.76 -4.33 7.79
N TYR A 127 7.98 -4.89 7.62
CA TYR A 127 8.15 -6.10 6.82
C TYR A 127 7.79 -7.38 7.56
N PRO A 128 7.98 -7.50 8.88
CA PRO A 128 7.45 -8.67 9.59
C PRO A 128 5.93 -8.77 9.43
N MET A 129 5.46 -9.98 9.16
CA MET A 129 4.05 -10.28 9.00
C MET A 129 3.65 -11.41 9.93
N VAL A 130 2.40 -11.39 10.40
CA VAL A 130 1.82 -12.47 11.18
C VAL A 130 0.80 -13.20 10.32
N LYS A 131 0.96 -14.51 10.20
CA LYS A 131 -0.03 -15.36 9.53
C LYS A 131 -1.15 -15.69 10.51
N VAL A 132 -2.39 -15.52 10.08
CA VAL A 132 -3.56 -15.87 10.87
C VAL A 132 -3.76 -17.39 10.86
N ASP A 133 -3.89 -17.98 12.04
CA ASP A 133 -4.11 -19.43 12.20
C ASP A 133 -5.53 -19.86 11.87
#